data_12be78d1164fe3646388b6c9d842cf5a
#
_entry.id   12be78d1164fe3646388b6c9d842cf5a
#
_cell.length_a   1.000
_cell.length_b   1.000
_cell.length_c   1.000
_cell.angle_alpha   90.00
_cell.angle_beta   90.00
_cell.angle_gamma   90.00
#
_symmetry.space_group_name_H-M   'P 1'
#
loop_
_entity.id
_entity.type
_entity.pdbx_description
1 polymer ?
#
loop_
_entity_poly.entity_id
_entity_poly.type
_entity_poly.pdbx_seq_one_letter_code
_entity_poly.pdbx_strand_id
1 'polypeptide(L)'
;LSDTCTHRGASLGGAWELGDKPRIIDDCIVCPYHGWEFGSDGECRNIPSIGYGKKVPPRAKIASYPVQEKYGIVFAFLGDLPERDRPPLLNVEEYGTEGWRANSILVLDVDYYYERSIENGLDPAHNEFVHPTHGLKAVNRDTYHVREYDVLDHPQGWGMWFVHRFNAPGLTDPTWKSVDTSSRAPGELFAGSG
;
A
#
# COMPACT_ATOMS: atom_id res chain seq x y z
N LEU A 1 0.73 -7.88 -13.83
CA LEU A 1 1.82 -8.49 -14.61
C LEU A 1 3.15 -7.96 -14.13
N SER A 2 4.24 -8.76 -14.30
CA SER A 2 5.60 -8.23 -14.21
C SER A 2 5.80 -7.15 -15.27
N ASP A 3 6.46 -6.06 -14.91
CA ASP A 3 6.73 -4.96 -15.84
C ASP A 3 7.87 -5.23 -16.82
N THR A 4 8.52 -6.38 -16.70
CA THR A 4 9.71 -6.73 -17.52
C THR A 4 9.34 -7.67 -18.65
N CYS A 5 9.45 -7.20 -19.89
CA CYS A 5 9.24 -8.02 -21.08
C CYS A 5 10.28 -9.13 -21.17
N THR A 6 9.83 -10.37 -21.31
CA THR A 6 10.70 -11.57 -21.38
C THR A 6 11.63 -11.60 -22.61
N HIS A 7 11.36 -10.77 -23.63
CA HIS A 7 12.18 -10.74 -24.84
C HIS A 7 13.55 -10.06 -24.61
N ARG A 8 13.54 -8.81 -24.15
CA ARG A 8 14.74 -7.98 -24.00
C ARG A 8 14.71 -7.07 -22.76
N GLY A 9 13.87 -7.36 -21.77
CA GLY A 9 13.85 -6.64 -20.51
C GLY A 9 13.23 -5.23 -20.56
N ALA A 10 12.56 -4.86 -21.65
CA ALA A 10 11.89 -3.55 -21.71
C ALA A 10 10.74 -3.49 -20.70
N SER A 11 10.55 -2.34 -20.05
CA SER A 11 9.39 -2.06 -19.22
C SER A 11 8.12 -2.02 -20.06
N LEU A 12 7.08 -2.73 -19.65
CA LEU A 12 5.79 -2.74 -20.33
C LEU A 12 4.97 -1.49 -20.00
N GLY A 13 5.08 -1.00 -18.76
CA GLY A 13 4.47 0.24 -18.29
C GLY A 13 5.30 1.48 -18.57
N GLY A 14 6.57 1.32 -18.91
CA GLY A 14 7.55 2.40 -19.08
C GLY A 14 7.44 3.20 -20.38
N ALA A 15 6.44 2.91 -21.23
CA ALA A 15 6.18 3.70 -22.43
C ALA A 15 5.96 5.19 -22.12
N TRP A 16 5.51 5.50 -20.91
CA TRP A 16 5.33 6.87 -20.42
C TRP A 16 6.65 7.67 -20.35
N GLU A 17 7.79 7.03 -20.11
CA GLU A 17 9.12 7.67 -20.13
C GLU A 17 9.47 8.19 -21.52
N LEU A 18 8.91 7.57 -22.56
CA LEU A 18 9.04 7.99 -23.95
C LEU A 18 7.91 8.95 -24.39
N GLY A 19 7.06 9.39 -23.44
CA GLY A 19 5.93 10.27 -23.71
C GLY A 19 4.64 9.58 -24.13
N ASP A 20 4.64 8.25 -24.24
CA ASP A 20 3.47 7.45 -24.60
C ASP A 20 2.88 6.74 -23.37
N LYS A 21 1.58 6.49 -23.38
CA LYS A 21 0.91 5.66 -22.40
C LYS A 21 1.10 4.17 -22.75
N PRO A 22 1.11 3.26 -21.75
CA PRO A 22 1.05 1.83 -22.03
C PRO A 22 -0.09 1.51 -22.99
N ARG A 23 0.19 0.73 -24.04
CA ARG A 23 -0.82 0.36 -25.03
C ARG A 23 -1.48 -0.94 -24.62
N ILE A 24 -2.81 -0.92 -24.59
CA ILE A 24 -3.63 -2.11 -24.42
C ILE A 24 -4.37 -2.35 -25.72
N ILE A 25 -4.23 -3.54 -26.30
CA ILE A 25 -4.92 -3.97 -27.52
C ILE A 25 -5.49 -5.36 -27.24
N ASP A 26 -6.78 -5.55 -27.44
CA ASP A 26 -7.50 -6.82 -27.25
C ASP A 26 -7.15 -7.47 -25.89
N ASP A 27 -7.26 -6.68 -24.81
CA ASP A 27 -6.93 -7.07 -23.43
C ASP A 27 -5.47 -7.51 -23.19
N CYS A 28 -4.58 -7.23 -24.13
CA CYS A 28 -3.15 -7.49 -23.98
C CYS A 28 -2.36 -6.18 -23.81
N ILE A 29 -1.40 -6.19 -22.90
CA ILE A 29 -0.40 -5.13 -22.82
C ILE A 29 0.65 -5.32 -23.92
N VAL A 30 0.92 -4.25 -24.67
CA VAL A 30 1.85 -4.28 -25.81
C VAL A 30 3.20 -3.73 -25.38
N CYS A 31 4.23 -4.56 -25.51
CA CYS A 31 5.60 -4.13 -25.25
C CYS A 31 6.00 -2.98 -26.18
N PRO A 32 6.45 -1.82 -25.65
CA PRO A 32 6.77 -0.66 -26.48
C PRO A 32 7.99 -0.86 -27.37
N TYR A 33 8.82 -1.87 -27.06
CA TYR A 33 10.06 -2.09 -27.80
C TYR A 33 9.87 -2.88 -29.10
N HIS A 34 9.19 -4.04 -29.07
CA HIS A 34 9.01 -4.90 -30.25
C HIS A 34 7.57 -5.37 -30.48
N GLY A 35 6.60 -4.78 -29.78
CA GLY A 35 5.19 -5.04 -29.99
C GLY A 35 4.71 -6.42 -29.51
N TRP A 36 5.46 -7.13 -28.65
CA TRP A 36 4.96 -8.37 -28.06
C TRP A 36 3.73 -8.08 -27.19
N GLU A 37 2.70 -8.90 -27.32
CA GLU A 37 1.41 -8.69 -26.66
C GLU A 37 1.19 -9.75 -25.58
N PHE A 38 1.04 -9.32 -24.32
CA PHE A 38 0.87 -10.21 -23.19
C PHE A 38 -0.53 -10.07 -22.60
N GLY A 39 -1.23 -11.18 -22.45
CA GLY A 39 -2.53 -11.27 -21.79
C GLY A 39 -2.44 -11.09 -20.27
N SER A 40 -3.59 -10.99 -19.61
CA SER A 40 -3.69 -10.84 -18.14
C SER A 40 -3.08 -12.01 -17.35
N ASP A 41 -2.97 -13.19 -17.96
CA ASP A 41 -2.30 -14.37 -17.41
C ASP A 41 -0.78 -14.37 -17.59
N GLY A 42 -0.24 -13.33 -18.24
CA GLY A 42 1.19 -13.18 -18.55
C GLY A 42 1.67 -13.96 -19.78
N GLU A 43 0.81 -14.73 -20.45
CA GLU A 43 1.19 -15.42 -21.67
C GLU A 43 1.27 -14.47 -22.86
N CYS A 44 2.31 -14.62 -23.68
CA CYS A 44 2.41 -13.86 -24.91
C CYS A 44 1.42 -14.40 -25.95
N ARG A 45 0.54 -13.55 -26.44
CA ARG A 45 -0.50 -13.86 -27.42
C ARG A 45 0.00 -13.68 -28.85
N ASN A 46 0.80 -12.63 -29.07
CA ASN A 46 1.30 -12.27 -30.38
C ASN A 46 2.76 -11.82 -30.35
N ILE A 47 3.50 -12.18 -31.38
CA ILE A 47 4.86 -11.70 -31.66
C ILE A 47 4.86 -11.18 -33.11
N PRO A 48 4.80 -9.86 -33.33
CA PRO A 48 4.67 -9.30 -34.68
C PRO A 48 5.73 -9.77 -35.69
N SER A 49 6.97 -9.96 -35.23
CA SER A 49 8.08 -10.36 -36.10
C SER A 49 7.97 -11.76 -36.67
N ILE A 50 7.16 -12.64 -36.09
CA ILE A 50 6.88 -13.99 -36.66
C ILE A 50 5.53 -14.04 -37.39
N GLY A 51 4.75 -12.96 -37.34
CA GLY A 51 3.42 -12.83 -37.96
C GLY A 51 2.28 -13.04 -36.97
N TYR A 52 1.24 -12.22 -37.11
CA TYR A 52 0.04 -12.29 -36.28
C TYR A 52 -0.68 -13.65 -36.42
N GLY A 53 -1.17 -14.18 -35.31
CA GLY A 53 -1.87 -15.48 -35.25
C GLY A 53 -0.95 -16.67 -35.43
N LYS A 54 0.36 -16.51 -35.49
CA LYS A 54 1.30 -17.64 -35.51
C LYS A 54 1.51 -18.18 -34.10
N LYS A 55 1.92 -19.45 -34.03
CA LYS A 55 2.16 -20.12 -32.74
C LYS A 55 3.31 -19.45 -31.99
N VAL A 56 3.01 -18.91 -30.82
CA VAL A 56 3.99 -18.31 -29.91
C VAL A 56 4.69 -19.41 -29.09
N PRO A 57 6.00 -19.32 -28.87
CA PRO A 57 6.71 -20.27 -28.02
C PRO A 57 6.17 -20.24 -26.57
N PRO A 58 5.94 -21.41 -25.91
CA PRO A 58 5.39 -21.47 -24.55
C PRO A 58 6.23 -20.75 -23.48
N ARG A 59 7.53 -20.59 -23.74
CA ARG A 59 8.44 -19.83 -22.85
C ARG A 59 8.27 -18.31 -22.93
N ALA A 60 7.55 -17.80 -23.93
CA ALA A 60 7.27 -16.39 -24.11
C ALA A 60 6.12 -15.98 -23.16
N LYS A 61 6.46 -15.86 -21.89
CA LYS A 61 5.53 -15.45 -20.83
C LYS A 61 6.25 -14.61 -19.79
N ILE A 62 5.49 -13.82 -19.05
CA ILE A 62 5.91 -13.01 -17.91
C ILE A 62 5.09 -13.43 -16.69
N ALA A 63 5.56 -13.07 -15.49
CA ALA A 63 4.81 -13.36 -14.28
C ALA A 63 3.50 -12.57 -14.25
N SER A 64 2.44 -13.23 -13.81
CA SER A 64 1.12 -12.67 -13.54
C SER A 64 0.82 -12.80 -12.06
N TYR A 65 0.19 -11.78 -11.49
CA TYR A 65 -0.14 -11.71 -10.08
C TYR A 65 -1.64 -11.52 -9.91
N PRO A 66 -2.28 -12.22 -8.96
CA PRO A 66 -3.67 -11.97 -8.61
C PRO A 66 -3.86 -10.53 -8.14
N VAL A 67 -4.95 -9.93 -8.60
CA VAL A 67 -5.28 -8.53 -8.29
C VAL A 67 -6.72 -8.45 -7.83
N GLN A 68 -6.98 -7.65 -6.82
CA GLN A 68 -8.33 -7.30 -6.36
C GLN A 68 -8.41 -5.80 -6.13
N GLU A 69 -9.56 -5.23 -6.46
CA GLU A 69 -9.87 -3.84 -6.12
C GLU A 69 -10.79 -3.82 -4.89
N LYS A 70 -10.42 -3.06 -3.88
CA LYS A 70 -11.21 -2.85 -2.67
C LYS A 70 -10.91 -1.46 -2.11
N TYR A 71 -11.92 -0.77 -1.65
CA TYR A 71 -11.78 0.59 -1.09
C TYR A 71 -11.23 1.65 -2.05
N GLY A 72 -11.34 1.44 -3.37
CA GLY A 72 -10.71 2.27 -4.40
C GLY A 72 -9.19 2.08 -4.50
N ILE A 73 -8.66 1.01 -3.92
CA ILE A 73 -7.24 0.64 -3.96
C ILE A 73 -7.11 -0.70 -4.69
N VAL A 74 -6.08 -0.80 -5.54
CA VAL A 74 -5.72 -2.04 -6.22
C VAL A 74 -4.70 -2.79 -5.38
N PHE A 75 -5.08 -3.99 -4.94
CA PHE A 75 -4.21 -4.89 -4.19
C PHE A 75 -3.68 -5.98 -5.11
N ALA A 76 -2.39 -6.24 -5.06
CA ALA A 76 -1.74 -7.31 -5.79
C ALA A 76 -1.08 -8.30 -4.82
N PHE A 77 -1.30 -9.59 -5.02
CA PHE A 77 -0.60 -10.63 -4.27
C PHE A 77 0.67 -11.03 -5.02
N LEU A 78 1.83 -10.60 -4.52
CA LEU A 78 3.15 -10.80 -5.16
C LEU A 78 3.82 -12.11 -4.73
N GLY A 79 3.04 -13.17 -4.58
CA GLY A 79 3.53 -14.49 -4.18
C GLY A 79 2.91 -15.60 -5.01
N ASP A 80 3.30 -16.84 -4.72
CA ASP A 80 2.93 -18.08 -5.44
C ASP A 80 2.02 -18.99 -4.62
N LEU A 81 1.51 -18.52 -3.47
CA LEU A 81 0.54 -19.31 -2.72
C LEU A 81 -0.74 -19.52 -3.54
N PRO A 82 -1.27 -20.74 -3.53
CA PRO A 82 -2.58 -21.00 -4.13
C PRO A 82 -3.67 -20.15 -3.46
N GLU A 83 -4.72 -19.83 -4.17
CA GLU A 83 -5.77 -18.90 -3.72
C GLU A 83 -6.32 -19.23 -2.32
N ARG A 84 -6.55 -20.51 -2.04
CA ARG A 84 -7.06 -20.98 -0.75
C ARG A 84 -6.14 -20.73 0.45
N ASP A 85 -4.84 -20.53 0.18
CA ASP A 85 -3.81 -20.36 1.21
C ASP A 85 -3.35 -18.89 1.33
N ARG A 86 -3.91 -18.00 0.49
CA ARG A 86 -3.61 -16.56 0.53
C ARG A 86 -4.30 -15.91 1.72
N PRO A 87 -3.61 -14.99 2.42
CA PRO A 87 -4.28 -14.18 3.44
C PRO A 87 -5.42 -13.37 2.82
N PRO A 88 -6.55 -13.21 3.52
CA PRO A 88 -7.63 -12.35 3.03
C PRO A 88 -7.17 -10.90 2.99
N LEU A 89 -7.80 -10.11 2.11
CA LEU A 89 -7.60 -8.66 2.12
C LEU A 89 -8.11 -8.07 3.44
N LEU A 90 -7.42 -7.01 3.87
CA LEU A 90 -7.85 -6.16 4.97
C LEU A 90 -9.34 -5.84 4.87
N ASN A 91 -10.05 -6.03 5.96
CA ASN A 91 -11.43 -5.59 6.08
C ASN A 91 -11.52 -4.36 6.97
N VAL A 92 -11.96 -3.24 6.39
CA VAL A 92 -12.29 -2.01 7.12
C VAL A 92 -13.80 -2.01 7.33
N GLU A 93 -14.24 -2.36 8.54
CA GLU A 93 -15.66 -2.53 8.86
C GLU A 93 -16.46 -1.24 8.73
N GLU A 94 -15.81 -0.11 8.95
CA GLU A 94 -16.40 1.22 8.87
C GLU A 94 -16.62 1.70 7.42
N TYR A 95 -15.92 1.11 6.44
CA TYR A 95 -15.99 1.60 5.07
C TYR A 95 -17.39 1.45 4.47
N GLY A 96 -17.99 2.58 4.11
CA GLY A 96 -19.33 2.62 3.53
C GLY A 96 -20.48 2.49 4.55
N THR A 97 -20.19 2.47 5.85
CA THR A 97 -21.22 2.46 6.90
C THR A 97 -21.65 3.87 7.29
N GLU A 98 -22.87 3.99 7.85
CA GLU A 98 -23.40 5.27 8.30
C GLU A 98 -22.52 5.88 9.39
N GLY A 99 -22.29 7.18 9.31
CA GLY A 99 -21.45 7.93 10.26
C GLY A 99 -19.95 7.96 9.90
N TRP A 100 -19.52 7.17 8.91
CA TRP A 100 -18.14 7.17 8.45
C TRP A 100 -18.02 7.72 7.03
N ARG A 101 -16.92 8.41 6.78
CA ARG A 101 -16.63 9.00 5.47
C ARG A 101 -15.21 8.62 5.01
N ALA A 102 -15.12 8.02 3.84
CA ALA A 102 -13.85 7.84 3.15
C ALA A 102 -13.43 9.15 2.48
N ASN A 103 -12.16 9.51 2.63
CA ASN A 103 -11.53 10.60 1.88
C ASN A 103 -10.85 10.04 0.61
N SER A 104 -10.53 10.94 -0.30
CA SER A 104 -9.71 10.59 -1.46
C SER A 104 -8.29 10.21 -1.02
N ILE A 105 -7.68 9.30 -1.79
CA ILE A 105 -6.29 8.90 -1.59
C ILE A 105 -5.39 10.06 -1.97
N LEU A 106 -4.43 10.39 -1.11
CA LEU A 106 -3.33 11.28 -1.41
C LEU A 106 -2.12 10.44 -1.82
N VAL A 107 -1.61 10.71 -3.02
CA VAL A 107 -0.36 10.11 -3.52
C VAL A 107 0.74 11.15 -3.40
N LEU A 108 1.82 10.77 -2.73
CA LEU A 108 3.03 11.57 -2.60
C LEU A 108 4.21 10.78 -3.17
N ASP A 109 4.89 11.39 -4.14
CA ASP A 109 6.16 10.84 -4.61
C ASP A 109 7.27 11.25 -3.65
N VAL A 110 8.00 10.27 -3.13
CA VAL A 110 9.08 10.49 -2.17
C VAL A 110 10.36 9.81 -2.66
N ASP A 111 11.48 10.54 -2.58
CA ASP A 111 12.78 10.09 -3.07
C ASP A 111 13.56 9.31 -2.01
N TYR A 112 12.94 8.22 -1.52
CA TYR A 112 13.59 7.26 -0.63
C TYR A 112 12.98 5.87 -0.77
N TYR A 113 13.70 4.85 -0.32
CA TYR A 113 13.26 3.47 -0.41
C TYR A 113 12.08 3.20 0.53
N TYR A 114 11.07 2.48 0.06
CA TYR A 114 9.78 2.31 0.76
C TYR A 114 9.89 1.77 2.19
N GLU A 115 10.93 0.97 2.48
CA GLU A 115 11.16 0.45 3.84
C GLU A 115 11.38 1.57 4.86
N ARG A 116 11.89 2.73 4.45
CA ARG A 116 12.04 3.89 5.33
C ARG A 116 10.68 4.44 5.79
N SER A 117 9.66 4.37 4.92
CA SER A 117 8.29 4.71 5.32
C SER A 117 7.73 3.75 6.37
N ILE A 118 8.00 2.45 6.20
CA ILE A 118 7.57 1.42 7.15
C ILE A 118 8.26 1.63 8.50
N GLU A 119 9.58 1.77 8.51
CA GLU A 119 10.35 2.03 9.72
C GLU A 119 9.88 3.29 10.45
N ASN A 120 9.64 4.38 9.71
CA ASN A 120 9.12 5.62 10.28
C ASN A 120 7.71 5.45 10.87
N GLY A 121 6.84 4.69 10.20
CA GLY A 121 5.50 4.39 10.69
C GLY A 121 5.50 3.54 11.96
N LEU A 122 6.50 2.66 12.12
CA LEU A 122 6.67 1.80 13.29
C LEU A 122 7.42 2.48 14.45
N ASP A 123 7.98 3.66 14.24
CA ASP A 123 8.67 4.43 15.28
C ASP A 123 7.78 5.55 15.83
N PRO A 124 7.06 5.33 16.95
CA PRO A 124 6.24 6.37 17.55
C PRO A 124 7.04 7.45 18.27
N ALA A 125 8.28 7.17 18.63
CA ALA A 125 9.05 8.04 19.52
C ALA A 125 9.48 9.36 18.85
N HIS A 126 9.57 9.38 17.51
CA HIS A 126 9.95 10.60 16.79
C HIS A 126 8.83 11.65 16.75
N ASN A 127 7.57 11.25 16.93
CA ASN A 127 6.40 12.11 16.71
C ASN A 127 6.44 13.39 17.53
N GLU A 128 6.85 13.33 18.80
CA GLU A 128 6.91 14.47 19.69
C GLU A 128 8.00 15.47 19.33
N PHE A 129 9.01 15.02 18.63
CA PHE A 129 10.21 15.81 18.34
C PHE A 129 10.21 16.35 16.90
N VAL A 130 9.66 15.61 15.95
CA VAL A 130 9.73 15.91 14.52
C VAL A 130 8.47 16.57 14.00
N HIS A 131 7.28 16.17 14.51
CA HIS A 131 6.00 16.64 13.99
C HIS A 131 5.39 17.77 14.84
N PRO A 132 5.63 19.04 14.49
CA PRO A 132 5.11 20.18 15.27
C PRO A 132 3.58 20.31 15.22
N THR A 133 2.93 19.60 14.32
CA THR A 133 1.46 19.67 14.09
C THR A 133 0.67 18.59 14.79
N HIS A 134 1.33 17.53 15.28
CA HIS A 134 0.64 16.40 15.93
C HIS A 134 0.42 16.55 17.44
N GLY A 135 0.46 17.75 17.93
CA GLY A 135 -0.13 18.07 19.22
C GLY A 135 0.74 17.90 20.45
N LEU A 136 1.99 17.48 20.34
CA LEU A 136 2.81 17.22 21.50
C LEU A 136 3.91 18.30 21.74
N LYS A 137 3.67 19.53 21.31
CA LYS A 137 4.56 20.70 21.58
C LYS A 137 4.88 20.92 23.06
N ALA A 138 4.21 20.23 23.95
CA ALA A 138 4.34 20.37 25.38
C ALA A 138 4.75 19.07 26.08
N VAL A 139 5.59 18.24 25.42
CA VAL A 139 6.15 17.07 26.08
C VAL A 139 6.89 17.49 27.34
N ASN A 140 6.40 17.05 28.48
CA ASN A 140 7.15 17.17 29.72
C ASN A 140 8.23 16.09 29.69
N ARG A 141 9.48 16.50 29.51
CA ARG A 141 10.64 15.61 29.40
C ARG A 141 10.84 14.72 30.62
N ASP A 142 10.41 15.20 31.79
CA ASP A 142 10.59 14.47 33.05
C ASP A 142 9.58 13.33 33.21
N THR A 143 8.46 13.40 32.50
CA THR A 143 7.37 12.41 32.61
C THR A 143 7.09 11.64 31.34
N TYR A 144 7.66 12.07 30.20
CA TYR A 144 7.48 11.37 28.93
C TYR A 144 8.17 10.01 28.94
N HIS A 145 7.42 8.99 28.67
CA HIS A 145 7.94 7.65 28.36
C HIS A 145 6.88 6.83 27.62
N VAL A 146 7.34 5.92 26.79
CA VAL A 146 6.47 4.88 26.22
C VAL A 146 6.24 3.84 27.29
N ARG A 147 4.98 3.68 27.71
CA ARG A 147 4.62 2.77 28.83
C ARG A 147 4.48 1.33 28.39
N GLU A 148 4.06 1.12 27.17
CA GLU A 148 3.74 -0.19 26.64
C GLU A 148 4.02 -0.20 25.15
N TYR A 149 4.67 -1.25 24.69
CA TYR A 149 4.92 -1.51 23.29
C TYR A 149 4.75 -3.00 23.05
N ASP A 150 3.79 -3.36 22.22
CA ASP A 150 3.48 -4.74 21.89
C ASP A 150 3.40 -4.92 20.37
N VAL A 151 3.87 -6.07 19.90
CA VAL A 151 3.78 -6.49 18.50
C VAL A 151 3.01 -7.79 18.45
N LEU A 152 1.88 -7.81 17.80
CA LEU A 152 0.97 -8.94 17.72
C LEU A 152 0.69 -9.29 16.26
N ASP A 153 0.52 -10.57 15.97
CA ASP A 153 0.06 -10.99 14.65
C ASP A 153 -1.37 -10.51 14.41
N HIS A 154 -1.61 -9.98 13.21
CA HIS A 154 -2.95 -9.57 12.83
C HIS A 154 -3.86 -10.80 12.74
N PRO A 155 -5.07 -10.78 13.36
CA PRO A 155 -5.95 -11.95 13.43
C PRO A 155 -6.40 -12.49 12.07
N GLN A 156 -6.38 -11.67 11.02
CA GLN A 156 -6.67 -12.08 9.65
C GLN A 156 -5.44 -12.57 8.87
N GLY A 157 -4.26 -12.60 9.48
CA GLY A 157 -3.04 -13.17 8.90
C GLY A 157 -2.35 -12.35 7.81
N TRP A 158 -2.74 -11.09 7.59
CA TRP A 158 -2.16 -10.25 6.51
C TRP A 158 -1.09 -9.26 7.00
N GLY A 159 -0.76 -9.26 8.27
CA GLY A 159 0.23 -8.34 8.82
C GLY A 159 0.35 -8.48 10.32
N MET A 160 0.82 -7.44 10.95
CA MET A 160 0.97 -7.37 12.40
C MET A 160 0.31 -6.09 12.94
N TRP A 161 -0.07 -6.15 14.18
CA TRP A 161 -0.44 -5.00 14.97
C TRP A 161 0.74 -4.56 15.80
N PHE A 162 0.96 -3.26 15.94
CA PHE A 162 1.77 -2.75 17.03
C PHE A 162 0.92 -1.81 17.88
N VAL A 163 1.10 -1.91 19.17
CA VAL A 163 0.42 -1.04 20.14
C VAL A 163 1.48 -0.37 20.98
N HIS A 164 1.43 0.94 21.06
CA HIS A 164 2.24 1.69 22.01
C HIS A 164 1.36 2.64 22.79
N ARG A 165 1.68 2.82 24.06
CA ARG A 165 0.99 3.75 24.95
C ARG A 165 2.01 4.68 25.57
N PHE A 166 1.72 5.95 25.55
CA PHE A 166 2.55 6.98 26.15
C PHE A 166 1.72 8.00 26.90
N ASN A 167 2.35 8.71 27.82
CA ASN A 167 1.71 9.80 28.54
C ASN A 167 1.72 11.04 27.65
N ALA A 168 0.57 11.40 27.08
CA ALA A 168 0.46 12.68 26.40
C ALA A 168 0.01 13.77 27.37
N PRO A 169 0.52 14.99 27.25
CA PRO A 169 -0.13 16.16 27.82
C PRO A 169 -1.53 16.26 27.21
N GLY A 170 -2.48 16.75 27.96
CA GLY A 170 -3.84 16.94 27.46
C GLY A 170 -3.84 17.72 26.15
N LEU A 171 -4.72 17.35 25.22
CA LEU A 171 -4.89 18.05 23.95
C LEU A 171 -5.31 19.49 24.23
N THR A 172 -4.38 20.42 24.11
CA THR A 172 -4.59 21.84 24.39
C THR A 172 -4.94 22.65 23.16
N ASP A 173 -4.73 22.07 21.96
CA ASP A 173 -5.05 22.75 20.72
C ASP A 173 -6.57 22.85 20.50
N PRO A 174 -7.10 24.07 20.25
CA PRO A 174 -8.52 24.26 19.99
C PRO A 174 -9.09 23.46 18.82
N THR A 175 -8.27 23.07 17.84
CA THR A 175 -8.71 22.28 16.71
C THR A 175 -9.13 20.86 17.10
N TRP A 176 -8.62 20.32 18.19
CA TRP A 176 -8.96 19.00 18.72
C TRP A 176 -10.12 19.03 19.72
N LYS A 177 -10.59 20.20 20.12
CA LYS A 177 -11.74 20.34 21.04
C LYS A 177 -13.07 19.88 20.45
N SER A 178 -13.13 19.69 19.13
CA SER A 178 -14.30 19.13 18.45
C SER A 178 -14.41 17.62 18.52
N VAL A 179 -13.39 16.93 18.98
CA VAL A 179 -13.42 15.47 19.18
C VAL A 179 -14.02 15.20 20.54
N ASP A 180 -15.19 14.57 20.57
CA ASP A 180 -15.81 14.14 21.83
C ASP A 180 -14.96 13.07 22.50
N THR A 181 -14.24 13.46 23.52
CA THR A 181 -13.42 12.56 24.35
C THR A 181 -14.10 12.21 25.67
N SER A 182 -15.38 12.59 25.85
CA SER A 182 -16.10 12.42 27.10
C SER A 182 -16.28 10.99 27.58
N SER A 183 -16.17 10.03 26.65
CA SER A 183 -16.23 8.59 26.94
C SER A 183 -14.90 7.95 27.33
N ARG A 184 -13.79 8.71 27.37
CA ARG A 184 -12.45 8.18 27.61
C ARG A 184 -11.93 8.57 28.98
N ALA A 185 -11.28 7.63 29.66
CA ALA A 185 -10.62 7.93 30.91
C ALA A 185 -9.48 8.95 30.69
N PRO A 186 -9.25 9.90 31.62
CA PRO A 186 -8.14 10.82 31.52
C PRO A 186 -6.82 10.08 31.40
N GLY A 187 -6.08 10.33 30.30
CA GLY A 187 -4.80 9.68 30.01
C GLY A 187 -4.86 8.46 29.10
N GLU A 188 -6.03 8.02 28.66
CA GLU A 188 -6.14 7.04 27.57
C GLU A 188 -5.99 7.72 26.22
N LEU A 189 -4.97 7.35 25.51
CA LEU A 189 -4.65 7.85 24.18
C LEU A 189 -4.57 6.76 23.13
N PHE A 190 -4.78 7.22 21.93
CA PHE A 190 -4.89 6.45 20.72
C PHE A 190 -4.00 5.20 20.67
N ALA A 191 -4.62 4.05 20.51
CA ALA A 191 -3.96 2.92 19.89
C ALA A 191 -3.86 3.23 18.40
N GLY A 192 -2.66 3.51 17.92
CA GLY A 192 -2.40 3.56 16.49
C GLY A 192 -2.29 2.12 16.00
N SER A 193 -3.17 1.70 15.11
CA SER A 193 -2.96 0.50 14.31
C SER A 193 -2.30 0.93 13.00
N GLY A 194 -1.10 0.42 12.74
CA GLY A 194 -0.39 0.58 11.47
C GLY A 194 -0.55 -0.66 10.59
#